data_781d03380b49503a76fa475a925220f3
#
_entry.id   781d03380b49503a76fa475a925220f3
#
_cell.length_a   1.000
_cell.length_b   1.000
_cell.length_c   1.000
_cell.angle_alpha   90.00
_cell.angle_beta   90.00
_cell.angle_gamma   90.00
#
_symmetry.space_group_name_H-M   'P 1'
#
loop_
_entity.id
_entity.type
_entity.pdbx_description
1 polymer ?
#
loop_
_entity_poly.entity_id
_entity_poly.type
_entity_poly.pdbx_seq_one_letter_code
_entity_poly.pdbx_strand_id
1 'polypeptide(L)'
;MNKFVNRRCAAILFLFLLVWSSSGLAAEENLLGVYGREGAQFLIRERSGELELLYKAENQEGQEFASYCSYPLRKGADGSYELLLFGPAQQTQAKVRFFYDAAQRVTGVLLGEKRYGKQSFAQEEGKTFRIQPQLPLAGLRQKALQAKMPVEEGAFLKPDLVELKNMDASLQLDIRYATDNNFMGMPLYEEGRAFLQRPAAEALVRVNQALKKYGYGLIIYDAYRPWYVTKMFWDATPEAQKVFVADPAKGSRHNRGGAVDIGLYSRKTGQSVDMGSGYDEFSLRAFSWYPGGNSVQRERRELLRLLMAGEGFAVYPEEWWHFDYAAWRSYPLLNVPFHEL
;
A
#
# COMPACT_ATOMS: atom_id res chain seq x y z
N MET A 1 -67.35 -14.78 31.17
CA MET A 1 -66.33 -14.45 32.23
C MET A 1 -65.05 -15.22 31.90
N ASN A 2 -64.20 -14.64 31.07
CA ASN A 2 -62.94 -15.28 30.65
C ASN A 2 -61.78 -14.44 31.16
N LYS A 3 -60.94 -15.02 32.00
CA LYS A 3 -59.71 -14.43 32.45
C LYS A 3 -58.60 -14.76 31.41
N PHE A 4 -58.08 -13.74 30.76
CA PHE A 4 -56.84 -13.84 29.96
C PHE A 4 -55.64 -13.79 30.86
N VAL A 5 -54.83 -14.84 30.79
CA VAL A 5 -53.51 -14.93 31.46
C VAL A 5 -52.47 -14.43 30.48
N ASN A 6 -51.89 -13.26 30.78
CA ASN A 6 -50.74 -12.72 30.08
C ASN A 6 -49.46 -13.52 30.44
N ARG A 7 -48.92 -14.28 29.47
CA ARG A 7 -47.56 -14.85 29.56
C ARG A 7 -46.59 -13.87 28.89
N ARG A 8 -45.82 -13.17 29.71
CA ARG A 8 -44.62 -12.45 29.26
C ARG A 8 -43.50 -13.47 29.03
N CYS A 9 -43.17 -13.70 27.77
CA CYS A 9 -41.89 -14.36 27.38
C CYS A 9 -40.75 -13.37 27.59
N ALA A 10 -39.96 -13.60 28.64
CA ALA A 10 -38.66 -12.93 28.79
C ALA A 10 -37.66 -13.60 27.82
N ALA A 11 -37.31 -12.93 26.77
CA ALA A 11 -36.19 -13.32 25.90
C ALA A 11 -34.88 -12.99 26.64
N ILE A 12 -34.20 -14.01 27.11
CA ILE A 12 -32.85 -13.89 27.66
C ILE A 12 -31.91 -13.79 26.46
N LEU A 13 -31.46 -12.56 26.19
CA LEU A 13 -30.40 -12.28 25.20
C LEU A 13 -29.07 -12.71 25.83
N PHE A 14 -28.54 -13.88 25.46
CA PHE A 14 -27.15 -14.24 25.76
C PHE A 14 -26.25 -13.41 24.87
N LEU A 15 -25.69 -12.33 25.42
CA LEU A 15 -24.57 -11.61 24.81
C LEU A 15 -23.31 -12.48 24.99
N PHE A 16 -22.93 -13.22 23.96
CA PHE A 16 -21.60 -13.79 23.88
C PHE A 16 -20.61 -12.64 23.63
N LEU A 17 -20.05 -12.09 24.68
CA LEU A 17 -18.84 -11.30 24.62
C LEU A 17 -17.68 -12.25 24.25
N LEU A 18 -17.41 -12.39 22.97
CA LEU A 18 -16.13 -12.90 22.48
C LEU A 18 -15.05 -11.87 22.85
N VAL A 19 -14.46 -12.04 24.03
CA VAL A 19 -13.19 -11.40 24.38
C VAL A 19 -12.12 -12.10 23.54
N TRP A 20 -11.87 -11.58 22.36
CA TRP A 20 -10.69 -11.95 21.59
C TRP A 20 -9.47 -11.48 22.39
N SER A 21 -8.65 -12.42 22.82
CA SER A 21 -7.39 -12.11 23.49
C SER A 21 -6.45 -11.47 22.45
N SER A 22 -6.27 -10.17 22.56
CA SER A 22 -5.37 -9.38 21.69
C SER A 22 -3.90 -9.85 21.70
N SER A 23 -3.50 -10.64 22.70
CA SER A 23 -2.14 -11.17 22.83
C SER A 23 -1.81 -12.32 21.87
N GLY A 24 -2.78 -13.09 21.41
CA GLY A 24 -2.54 -14.18 20.44
C GLY A 24 -2.29 -13.67 19.01
N LEU A 25 -3.04 -12.66 18.59
CA LEU A 25 -2.92 -12.06 17.25
C LEU A 25 -1.58 -11.36 17.04
N ALA A 26 -1.10 -10.57 18.02
CA ALA A 26 0.17 -9.85 17.91
C ALA A 26 1.38 -10.79 17.81
N ALA A 27 1.34 -11.97 18.46
CA ALA A 27 2.40 -12.97 18.36
C ALA A 27 2.46 -13.63 16.96
N GLU A 28 1.32 -13.78 16.30
CA GLU A 28 1.23 -14.38 14.95
C GLU A 28 1.53 -13.39 13.84
N GLU A 29 1.32 -12.09 14.03
CA GLU A 29 1.69 -11.04 13.06
C GLU A 29 3.19 -11.04 12.74
N ASN A 30 4.04 -11.38 13.71
CA ASN A 30 5.48 -11.51 13.49
C ASN A 30 5.85 -12.66 12.53
N LEU A 31 4.96 -13.63 12.34
CA LEU A 31 5.15 -14.74 11.40
C LEU A 31 4.83 -14.37 9.95
N LEU A 32 4.08 -13.29 9.74
CA LEU A 32 3.67 -12.88 8.39
C LEU A 32 4.88 -12.35 7.62
N GLY A 33 4.94 -12.62 6.32
CA GLY A 33 6.00 -12.09 5.48
C GLY A 33 6.34 -12.94 4.27
N VAL A 34 7.43 -12.56 3.62
CA VAL A 34 8.01 -13.23 2.45
C VAL A 34 9.20 -14.05 2.91
N TYR A 35 9.27 -15.31 2.51
CA TYR A 35 10.33 -16.25 2.86
C TYR A 35 10.99 -16.82 1.60
N GLY A 36 12.30 -17.03 1.68
CA GLY A 36 13.10 -17.58 0.58
C GLY A 36 13.76 -16.51 -0.28
N ARG A 37 14.34 -16.94 -1.39
CA ARG A 37 15.03 -16.08 -2.38
C ARG A 37 14.17 -15.96 -3.64
N GLU A 38 14.47 -14.98 -4.44
CA GLU A 38 13.87 -14.81 -5.76
C GLU A 38 13.90 -16.15 -6.56
N GLY A 39 12.77 -16.47 -7.19
CA GLY A 39 12.55 -17.77 -7.88
C GLY A 39 12.18 -18.94 -6.97
N ALA A 40 12.27 -18.81 -5.64
CA ALA A 40 11.86 -19.84 -4.67
C ALA A 40 11.24 -19.22 -3.42
N GLN A 41 10.37 -18.23 -3.62
CA GLN A 41 9.69 -17.49 -2.56
C GLN A 41 8.32 -18.08 -2.27
N PHE A 42 7.90 -17.97 -1.01
CA PHE A 42 6.53 -18.14 -0.59
C PHE A 42 6.17 -17.09 0.47
N LEU A 43 4.89 -16.93 0.70
CA LEU A 43 4.35 -15.98 1.64
C LEU A 43 3.70 -16.72 2.80
N ILE A 44 3.82 -16.17 3.99
CA ILE A 44 2.95 -16.53 5.11
C ILE A 44 2.05 -15.33 5.36
N ARG A 45 0.74 -15.56 5.33
CA ARG A 45 -0.28 -14.55 5.61
C ARG A 45 -1.26 -15.03 6.65
N GLU A 46 -2.01 -14.10 7.22
CA GLU A 46 -3.20 -14.41 8.01
C GLU A 46 -4.44 -14.28 7.12
N ARG A 47 -5.40 -15.19 7.29
CA ARG A 47 -6.73 -15.13 6.70
C ARG A 47 -7.77 -15.59 7.71
N SER A 48 -8.69 -14.69 8.08
CA SER A 48 -9.79 -14.97 9.02
C SER A 48 -9.33 -15.55 10.38
N GLY A 49 -8.17 -15.07 10.87
CA GLY A 49 -7.58 -15.53 12.13
C GLY A 49 -6.68 -16.75 12.02
N GLU A 50 -6.49 -17.32 10.84
CA GLU A 50 -5.65 -18.49 10.60
C GLU A 50 -4.46 -18.14 9.71
N LEU A 51 -3.34 -18.84 9.89
CA LEU A 51 -2.17 -18.69 9.04
C LEU A 51 -2.27 -19.58 7.80
N GLU A 52 -1.85 -19.03 6.68
CA GLU A 52 -1.74 -19.74 5.41
C GLU A 52 -0.35 -19.53 4.80
N LEU A 53 0.20 -20.58 4.21
CA LEU A 53 1.35 -20.51 3.31
C LEU A 53 0.85 -20.38 1.87
N LEU A 54 1.32 -19.36 1.17
CA LEU A 54 1.02 -19.12 -0.23
C LEU A 54 2.24 -19.40 -1.09
N TYR A 55 2.09 -20.28 -2.04
CA TYR A 55 3.11 -20.56 -3.05
C TYR A 55 2.65 -19.98 -4.40
N LYS A 56 3.54 -19.24 -5.07
CA LYS A 56 3.26 -18.77 -6.44
C LYS A 56 3.22 -19.99 -7.36
N ALA A 57 2.08 -20.24 -7.97
CA ALA A 57 1.97 -21.25 -9.01
C ALA A 57 2.72 -20.79 -10.26
N GLU A 58 3.27 -21.72 -11.02
CA GLU A 58 3.80 -21.42 -12.35
C GLU A 58 2.67 -20.84 -13.21
N ASN A 59 2.91 -19.67 -13.81
CA ASN A 59 1.92 -19.06 -14.69
C ASN A 59 1.74 -19.94 -15.93
N GLN A 60 0.49 -20.25 -16.26
CA GLN A 60 0.17 -20.74 -17.59
C GLN A 60 0.29 -19.62 -18.61
N GLU A 61 0.75 -19.91 -19.82
CA GLU A 61 0.83 -18.93 -20.91
C GLU A 61 -0.50 -18.17 -21.06
N GLY A 62 -0.45 -16.84 -21.01
CA GLY A 62 -1.60 -15.95 -21.17
C GLY A 62 -2.29 -15.51 -19.86
N GLN A 63 -1.78 -15.87 -18.67
CA GLN A 63 -2.29 -15.34 -17.41
C GLN A 63 -1.61 -14.00 -17.07
N GLU A 64 -2.42 -12.95 -16.97
CA GLU A 64 -1.99 -11.58 -16.62
C GLU A 64 -1.61 -11.44 -15.12
N PHE A 65 -2.18 -12.31 -14.26
CA PHE A 65 -1.97 -12.26 -12.81
C PHE A 65 -1.34 -13.54 -12.27
N ALA A 66 -0.43 -13.39 -11.30
CA ALA A 66 0.15 -14.51 -10.60
C ALA A 66 -0.91 -15.29 -9.82
N SER A 67 -1.03 -16.58 -10.08
CA SER A 67 -1.85 -17.49 -9.29
C SER A 67 -1.07 -17.97 -8.06
N TYR A 68 -1.76 -18.14 -6.94
CA TYR A 68 -1.19 -18.67 -5.71
C TYR A 68 -1.95 -19.90 -5.24
N CYS A 69 -1.21 -20.93 -4.86
CA CYS A 69 -1.76 -22.06 -4.11
C CYS A 69 -1.68 -21.72 -2.62
N SER A 70 -2.77 -21.91 -1.89
CA SER A 70 -2.88 -21.64 -0.46
C SER A 70 -2.93 -22.96 0.31
N TYR A 71 -2.14 -23.03 1.39
CA TYR A 71 -2.06 -24.18 2.28
C TYR A 71 -2.21 -23.73 3.73
N PRO A 72 -3.23 -24.20 4.46
CA PRO A 72 -3.42 -23.87 5.86
C PRO A 72 -2.22 -24.30 6.72
N LEU A 73 -1.86 -23.47 7.70
CA LEU A 73 -0.88 -23.75 8.75
C LEU A 73 -1.61 -24.00 10.05
N ARG A 74 -1.66 -25.26 10.50
CA ARG A 74 -2.27 -25.62 11.78
C ARG A 74 -1.24 -25.54 12.91
N LYS A 75 -1.56 -24.82 13.96
CA LYS A 75 -0.70 -24.74 15.16
C LYS A 75 -0.77 -26.02 15.96
N GLY A 76 0.37 -26.64 16.21
CA GLY A 76 0.51 -27.82 17.09
C GLY A 76 0.58 -27.45 18.57
N ALA A 77 0.35 -28.41 19.43
CA ALA A 77 0.44 -28.23 20.89
C ALA A 77 1.87 -27.90 21.37
N ASP A 78 2.89 -28.24 20.61
CA ASP A 78 4.31 -27.98 20.87
C ASP A 78 4.78 -26.62 20.37
N GLY A 79 3.85 -25.77 19.85
CA GLY A 79 4.15 -24.47 19.27
C GLY A 79 4.73 -24.51 17.87
N SER A 80 4.92 -25.71 17.26
CA SER A 80 5.22 -25.85 15.84
C SER A 80 3.95 -25.68 15.02
N TYR A 81 4.12 -25.56 13.69
CA TYR A 81 3.00 -25.51 12.75
C TYR A 81 3.08 -26.72 11.83
N GLU A 82 1.92 -27.20 11.41
CA GLU A 82 1.77 -28.25 10.41
C GLU A 82 1.18 -27.67 9.14
N LEU A 83 1.88 -27.84 8.02
CA LEU A 83 1.40 -27.52 6.69
C LEU A 83 0.53 -28.65 6.19
N LEU A 84 -0.73 -28.37 5.88
CA LEU A 84 -1.67 -29.35 5.34
C LEU A 84 -1.59 -29.32 3.80
N LEU A 85 -0.95 -30.32 3.21
CA LEU A 85 -0.90 -30.52 1.77
C LEU A 85 -2.05 -31.43 1.35
N PHE A 86 -2.91 -30.92 0.48
CA PHE A 86 -4.02 -31.69 -0.10
C PHE A 86 -3.58 -32.24 -1.45
N GLY A 87 -3.38 -33.56 -1.53
CA GLY A 87 -3.14 -34.28 -2.78
C GLY A 87 -4.23 -35.32 -3.03
N PRO A 88 -4.39 -35.78 -4.27
CA PRO A 88 -5.48 -36.70 -4.64
C PRO A 88 -5.45 -38.07 -3.97
N ALA A 89 -4.36 -38.43 -3.28
CA ALA A 89 -4.21 -39.76 -2.70
C ALA A 89 -3.83 -39.76 -1.20
N GLN A 90 -3.27 -38.69 -0.65
CA GLN A 90 -2.84 -38.65 0.77
C GLN A 90 -2.74 -37.24 1.27
N GLN A 91 -3.17 -37.00 2.53
CA GLN A 91 -2.88 -35.83 3.29
C GLN A 91 -1.43 -35.92 3.81
N THR A 92 -0.52 -35.18 3.19
CA THR A 92 0.88 -35.12 3.64
C THR A 92 1.01 -33.93 4.59
N GLN A 93 1.56 -34.17 5.78
CA GLN A 93 1.84 -33.14 6.76
C GLN A 93 3.34 -32.82 6.72
N ALA A 94 3.68 -31.55 6.52
CA ALA A 94 5.04 -31.06 6.66
C ALA A 94 5.13 -30.16 7.90
N LYS A 95 6.10 -30.47 8.78
CA LYS A 95 6.35 -29.60 9.94
C LYS A 95 6.98 -28.28 9.51
N VAL A 96 6.48 -27.20 10.10
CA VAL A 96 6.95 -25.82 9.92
C VAL A 96 7.43 -25.28 11.26
N ARG A 97 8.70 -24.86 11.32
CA ARG A 97 9.29 -24.27 12.53
C ARG A 97 9.89 -22.92 12.20
N PHE A 98 9.57 -21.92 13.00
CA PHE A 98 10.11 -20.57 12.87
C PHE A 98 11.40 -20.41 13.67
N PHE A 99 12.32 -19.60 13.13
CA PHE A 99 13.54 -19.21 13.80
C PHE A 99 13.42 -17.75 14.24
N TYR A 100 13.98 -17.47 15.41
CA TYR A 100 13.92 -16.17 16.04
C TYR A 100 15.32 -15.65 16.32
N ASP A 101 15.50 -14.32 16.29
CA ASP A 101 16.71 -13.66 16.81
C ASP A 101 16.60 -13.42 18.32
N ALA A 102 17.64 -12.80 18.91
CA ALA A 102 17.67 -12.47 20.33
C ALA A 102 16.54 -11.49 20.77
N ALA A 103 16.00 -10.71 19.85
CA ALA A 103 14.88 -9.79 20.08
C ALA A 103 13.51 -10.44 19.81
N GLN A 104 13.47 -11.77 19.68
CA GLN A 104 12.25 -12.54 19.38
C GLN A 104 11.60 -12.19 18.05
N ARG A 105 12.35 -11.64 17.08
CA ARG A 105 11.87 -11.40 15.73
C ARG A 105 12.12 -12.62 14.86
N VAL A 106 11.15 -12.95 14.00
CA VAL A 106 11.27 -14.09 13.09
C VAL A 106 12.30 -13.80 12.01
N THR A 107 13.32 -14.66 11.91
CA THR A 107 14.40 -14.55 10.93
C THR A 107 14.28 -15.56 9.79
N GLY A 108 13.42 -16.56 9.92
CA GLY A 108 13.23 -17.58 8.91
C GLY A 108 12.33 -18.71 9.36
N VAL A 109 12.18 -19.68 8.49
CA VAL A 109 11.34 -20.87 8.69
C VAL A 109 12.03 -22.11 8.15
N LEU A 110 11.85 -23.24 8.84
CA LEU A 110 12.15 -24.59 8.36
C LEU A 110 10.87 -25.19 7.82
N LEU A 111 10.84 -25.55 6.55
CA LEU A 111 9.76 -26.27 5.90
C LEU A 111 10.29 -27.65 5.47
N GLY A 112 9.84 -28.70 6.13
CA GLY A 112 10.46 -30.00 6.03
C GLY A 112 11.91 -29.95 6.52
N GLU A 113 12.87 -30.23 5.64
CA GLU A 113 14.30 -30.18 5.93
C GLU A 113 14.99 -28.91 5.42
N LYS A 114 14.26 -28.04 4.69
CA LYS A 114 14.83 -26.88 4.02
C LYS A 114 14.55 -25.60 4.81
N ARG A 115 15.60 -24.81 5.03
CA ARG A 115 15.53 -23.52 5.70
C ARG A 115 15.34 -22.38 4.68
N TYR A 116 14.41 -21.47 5.00
CA TYR A 116 14.12 -20.26 4.23
C TYR A 116 14.26 -19.04 5.15
N GLY A 117 15.09 -18.08 4.76
CA GLY A 117 15.21 -16.81 5.46
C GLY A 117 13.97 -15.95 5.24
N LYS A 118 13.52 -15.23 6.27
CA LYS A 118 12.52 -14.19 6.14
C LYS A 118 13.15 -12.97 5.46
N GLN A 119 12.48 -12.42 4.47
CA GLN A 119 12.91 -11.15 3.87
C GLN A 119 12.61 -10.01 4.83
N SER A 120 13.56 -9.09 4.94
CA SER A 120 13.43 -7.87 5.74
C SER A 120 13.13 -6.69 4.81
N PHE A 121 12.21 -5.83 5.21
CA PHE A 121 11.84 -4.61 4.50
C PHE A 121 12.05 -3.40 5.42
N ALA A 122 12.48 -2.29 4.85
CA ALA A 122 12.89 -1.11 5.60
C ALA A 122 11.84 -0.63 6.62
N GLN A 123 10.57 -0.70 6.27
CA GLN A 123 9.49 -0.29 7.17
C GLN A 123 9.36 -1.20 8.41
N GLU A 124 9.56 -2.50 8.27
CA GLU A 124 9.57 -3.46 9.39
C GLU A 124 10.70 -3.16 10.38
N GLU A 125 11.75 -2.52 9.91
CA GLU A 125 12.87 -2.02 10.70
C GLU A 125 12.67 -0.60 11.23
N GLY A 126 11.50 0.02 10.98
CA GLY A 126 11.19 1.40 11.33
C GLY A 126 11.88 2.44 10.44
N LYS A 127 12.35 2.02 9.26
CA LYS A 127 13.05 2.89 8.31
C LYS A 127 12.22 3.12 7.05
N THR A 128 12.38 4.29 6.44
CA THR A 128 11.87 4.53 5.08
C THR A 128 12.82 3.88 4.08
N PHE A 129 12.26 3.26 3.01
CA PHE A 129 13.04 2.78 1.89
C PHE A 129 13.86 3.95 1.28
N ARG A 130 15.12 3.69 0.92
CA ARG A 130 16.00 4.68 0.28
C ARG A 130 16.82 4.03 -0.83
N ILE A 131 16.90 4.72 -1.96
CA ILE A 131 17.80 4.34 -3.05
C ILE A 131 19.24 4.75 -2.73
N GLN A 132 20.18 4.19 -3.50
CA GLN A 132 21.57 4.69 -3.61
C GLN A 132 21.62 5.61 -4.84
N PRO A 133 21.59 6.95 -4.69
CA PRO A 133 21.52 7.87 -5.84
C PRO A 133 22.72 7.72 -6.76
N GLN A 134 22.47 7.73 -8.07
CA GLN A 134 23.53 7.66 -9.11
C GLN A 134 24.33 8.96 -9.23
N LEU A 135 23.75 10.08 -8.80
CA LEU A 135 24.37 11.42 -8.84
C LEU A 135 24.29 12.08 -7.45
N PRO A 136 25.22 12.99 -7.13
CA PRO A 136 25.15 13.79 -5.91
C PRO A 136 23.83 14.58 -5.85
N LEU A 137 23.09 14.44 -4.74
CA LEU A 137 21.78 15.08 -4.56
C LEU A 137 21.85 16.61 -4.65
N ALA A 138 22.95 17.22 -4.19
CA ALA A 138 23.11 18.67 -4.21
C ALA A 138 23.02 19.34 -5.59
N GLY A 139 23.40 18.65 -6.65
CA GLY A 139 23.34 19.17 -8.03
C GLY A 139 22.06 18.81 -8.80
N LEU A 140 21.29 17.84 -8.31
CA LEU A 140 20.15 17.29 -9.06
C LEU A 140 19.07 18.34 -9.31
N ARG A 141 18.72 19.13 -8.30
CA ARG A 141 17.67 20.17 -8.41
C ARG A 141 18.05 21.22 -9.46
N GLN A 142 19.27 21.76 -9.35
CA GLN A 142 19.74 22.78 -10.31
C GLN A 142 19.71 22.24 -11.74
N LYS A 143 20.20 21.03 -11.95
CA LYS A 143 20.21 20.37 -13.26
C LYS A 143 18.79 20.15 -13.78
N ALA A 144 17.86 19.70 -12.92
CA ALA A 144 16.48 19.45 -13.31
C ALA A 144 15.72 20.74 -13.67
N LEU A 145 15.95 21.84 -12.95
CA LEU A 145 15.36 23.14 -13.25
C LEU A 145 15.87 23.74 -14.57
N GLN A 146 17.11 23.41 -14.99
CA GLN A 146 17.67 23.82 -16.28
C GLN A 146 17.24 22.93 -17.44
N ALA A 147 16.71 21.74 -17.15
CA ALA A 147 16.28 20.80 -18.17
C ALA A 147 15.00 21.29 -18.86
N LYS A 148 14.88 20.97 -20.15
CA LYS A 148 13.68 21.29 -20.92
C LYS A 148 12.65 20.18 -20.75
N MET A 149 11.46 20.55 -20.31
CA MET A 149 10.31 19.66 -20.30
C MET A 149 9.93 19.30 -21.75
N PRO A 150 9.50 18.05 -22.01
CA PRO A 150 9.01 17.65 -23.33
C PRO A 150 7.88 18.56 -23.82
N VAL A 151 7.90 18.88 -25.10
CA VAL A 151 6.79 19.58 -25.76
C VAL A 151 5.78 18.52 -26.19
N GLU A 152 4.54 18.67 -25.76
CA GLU A 152 3.45 17.76 -26.13
C GLU A 152 2.65 18.35 -27.30
N GLU A 153 2.28 17.47 -28.22
CA GLU A 153 1.35 17.79 -29.30
C GLU A 153 -0.07 17.38 -28.95
N GLY A 154 -1.05 18.17 -29.35
CA GLY A 154 -2.47 17.85 -29.11
C GLY A 154 -3.25 18.98 -28.49
N ALA A 155 -4.54 18.75 -28.31
CA ALA A 155 -5.44 19.67 -27.61
C ALA A 155 -5.61 19.22 -26.16
N PHE A 156 -5.25 20.10 -25.22
CA PHE A 156 -5.39 19.85 -23.79
C PHE A 156 -6.42 20.79 -23.18
N LEU A 157 -7.03 20.33 -22.10
CA LEU A 157 -7.84 21.18 -21.23
C LEU A 157 -6.95 22.21 -20.53
N LYS A 158 -7.51 23.38 -20.26
CA LYS A 158 -6.83 24.39 -19.45
C LYS A 158 -6.65 23.82 -18.03
N PRO A 159 -5.44 23.82 -17.48
CA PRO A 159 -5.20 23.41 -16.11
C PRO A 159 -5.97 24.26 -15.10
N ASP A 160 -6.58 23.60 -14.13
CA ASP A 160 -7.25 24.22 -12.98
C ASP A 160 -6.85 23.46 -11.72
N LEU A 161 -5.59 23.67 -11.28
CA LEU A 161 -5.05 23.08 -10.07
C LEU A 161 -5.63 23.75 -8.84
N VAL A 162 -6.24 22.98 -7.97
CA VAL A 162 -6.82 23.44 -6.72
C VAL A 162 -6.15 22.77 -5.53
N GLU A 163 -5.93 23.53 -4.46
CA GLU A 163 -5.31 23.02 -3.24
C GLU A 163 -6.29 22.16 -2.45
N LEU A 164 -5.92 20.92 -2.18
CA LEU A 164 -6.78 19.91 -1.55
C LEU A 164 -7.22 20.31 -0.15
N LYS A 165 -6.34 20.97 0.63
CA LYS A 165 -6.64 21.40 2.00
C LYS A 165 -7.73 22.46 2.06
N ASN A 166 -7.85 23.29 1.03
CA ASN A 166 -8.91 24.28 0.88
C ASN A 166 -10.25 23.64 0.47
N MET A 167 -10.21 22.46 -0.16
CA MET A 167 -11.40 21.71 -0.58
C MET A 167 -12.03 20.91 0.56
N ASP A 168 -11.20 20.24 1.38
CA ASP A 168 -11.65 19.53 2.59
C ASP A 168 -10.58 19.59 3.68
N ALA A 169 -10.82 20.36 4.72
CA ALA A 169 -9.90 20.55 5.86
C ALA A 169 -9.64 19.25 6.64
N SER A 170 -10.47 18.21 6.48
CA SER A 170 -10.27 16.90 7.13
C SER A 170 -9.26 15.99 6.42
N LEU A 171 -8.82 16.33 5.20
CA LEU A 171 -7.70 15.65 4.56
C LEU A 171 -6.43 15.89 5.39
N GLN A 172 -5.69 14.83 5.70
CA GLN A 172 -4.37 14.96 6.31
C GLN A 172 -3.31 15.03 5.20
N LEU A 173 -2.27 15.83 5.43
CA LEU A 173 -1.12 15.95 4.54
C LEU A 173 0.10 15.39 5.25
N ASP A 174 0.72 14.38 4.66
CA ASP A 174 2.05 13.85 5.00
C ASP A 174 2.88 13.87 3.71
N ILE A 175 3.11 15.10 3.19
CA ILE A 175 3.76 15.31 1.90
C ILE A 175 5.23 14.92 2.02
N ARG A 176 5.51 13.66 1.67
CA ARG A 176 6.81 13.02 1.87
C ARG A 176 7.94 13.76 1.18
N TYR A 177 7.69 14.29 0.01
CA TYR A 177 8.69 15.02 -0.76
C TYR A 177 8.96 16.45 -0.29
N ALA A 178 8.18 16.96 0.67
CA ALA A 178 8.50 18.19 1.40
C ALA A 178 9.45 17.97 2.59
N THR A 179 9.78 16.72 2.89
CA THR A 179 10.68 16.33 4.00
C THR A 179 11.81 15.43 3.48
N ASP A 180 12.71 15.02 4.36
CA ASP A 180 13.74 14.01 4.06
C ASP A 180 13.22 12.57 4.24
N ASN A 181 11.97 12.39 4.70
CA ASN A 181 11.35 11.08 4.91
C ASN A 181 10.77 10.51 3.61
N ASN A 182 11.59 10.34 2.59
CA ASN A 182 11.26 9.78 1.28
C ASN A 182 12.41 8.94 0.74
N PHE A 183 12.21 8.28 -0.40
CA PHE A 183 13.19 7.37 -0.96
C PHE A 183 14.49 8.05 -1.44
N MET A 184 14.47 9.37 -1.68
CA MET A 184 15.63 10.19 -2.04
C MET A 184 16.43 10.64 -0.81
N GLY A 185 15.82 10.67 0.39
CA GLY A 185 16.43 11.14 1.63
C GLY A 185 16.69 12.64 1.68
N MET A 186 15.94 13.45 0.91
CA MET A 186 16.05 14.91 0.89
C MET A 186 14.72 15.57 0.55
N PRO A 187 14.47 16.82 1.00
CA PRO A 187 13.32 17.60 0.55
C PRO A 187 13.43 17.96 -0.93
N LEU A 188 12.35 17.73 -1.66
CA LEU A 188 12.25 17.98 -3.10
C LEU A 188 11.24 19.08 -3.41
N TYR A 189 10.22 19.23 -2.56
CA TYR A 189 9.29 20.35 -2.55
C TYR A 189 9.73 21.42 -1.55
N GLU A 190 9.36 22.64 -1.83
CA GLU A 190 9.61 23.77 -0.93
C GLU A 190 8.52 23.90 0.14
N GLU A 191 7.33 23.38 -0.16
CA GLU A 191 6.14 23.47 0.67
C GLU A 191 5.41 22.13 0.75
N GLY A 192 4.84 21.82 1.91
CA GLY A 192 4.04 20.61 2.13
C GLY A 192 2.57 20.79 1.69
N ARG A 193 2.34 21.20 0.44
CA ARG A 193 1.02 21.44 -0.14
C ARG A 193 0.68 20.37 -1.17
N ALA A 194 -0.61 20.17 -1.43
CA ALA A 194 -1.12 19.18 -2.36
C ALA A 194 -2.17 19.79 -3.29
N PHE A 195 -1.99 19.60 -4.60
CA PHE A 195 -2.88 20.13 -5.63
C PHE A 195 -3.33 19.03 -6.58
N LEU A 196 -4.54 19.10 -7.07
CA LEU A 196 -5.05 18.29 -8.17
C LEU A 196 -5.85 19.17 -9.15
N GLN A 197 -6.07 18.66 -10.36
CA GLN A 197 -7.07 19.24 -11.26
C GLN A 197 -8.44 19.22 -10.55
N ARG A 198 -9.21 20.30 -10.64
CA ARG A 198 -10.46 20.47 -9.90
C ARG A 198 -11.40 19.25 -9.96
N PRO A 199 -11.69 18.61 -11.12
CA PRO A 199 -12.56 17.44 -11.12
C PRO A 199 -12.01 16.25 -10.32
N ALA A 200 -10.69 16.04 -10.34
CA ALA A 200 -10.03 15.01 -9.55
C ALA A 200 -10.06 15.35 -8.05
N ALA A 201 -9.85 16.62 -7.68
CA ALA A 201 -9.95 17.08 -6.30
C ALA A 201 -11.35 16.90 -5.72
N GLU A 202 -12.38 17.27 -6.47
CA GLU A 202 -13.78 17.08 -6.08
C GLU A 202 -14.13 15.60 -5.88
N ALA A 203 -13.67 14.72 -6.80
CA ALA A 203 -13.83 13.28 -6.68
C ALA A 203 -13.14 12.74 -5.42
N LEU A 204 -11.90 13.17 -5.15
CA LEU A 204 -11.14 12.77 -3.96
C LEU A 204 -11.84 13.20 -2.66
N VAL A 205 -12.42 14.40 -2.63
CA VAL A 205 -13.23 14.86 -1.48
C VAL A 205 -14.42 13.95 -1.24
N ARG A 206 -15.13 13.51 -2.29
CA ARG A 206 -16.24 12.54 -2.15
C ARG A 206 -15.78 11.21 -1.59
N VAL A 207 -14.60 10.70 -2.01
CA VAL A 207 -13.99 9.50 -1.40
C VAL A 207 -13.73 9.73 0.09
N ASN A 208 -13.11 10.86 0.48
CA ASN A 208 -12.84 11.18 1.88
C ASN A 208 -14.12 11.25 2.72
N GLN A 209 -15.20 11.79 2.17
CA GLN A 209 -16.53 11.81 2.82
C GLN A 209 -17.11 10.39 2.97
N ALA A 210 -16.98 9.54 1.95
CA ALA A 210 -17.47 8.16 1.98
C ALA A 210 -16.71 7.30 3.03
N LEU A 211 -15.42 7.55 3.24
CA LEU A 211 -14.59 6.85 4.22
C LEU A 211 -15.02 7.09 5.67
N LYS A 212 -15.71 8.20 5.95
CA LYS A 212 -16.16 8.56 7.32
C LYS A 212 -17.02 7.47 7.95
N LYS A 213 -17.89 6.84 7.19
CA LYS A 213 -18.77 5.74 7.68
C LYS A 213 -18.00 4.50 8.11
N TYR A 214 -16.77 4.33 7.61
CA TYR A 214 -15.87 3.24 8.00
C TYR A 214 -14.88 3.65 9.09
N GLY A 215 -14.95 4.88 9.60
CA GLY A 215 -14.06 5.40 10.63
C GLY A 215 -12.69 5.86 10.11
N TYR A 216 -12.54 6.01 8.79
CA TYR A 216 -11.28 6.43 8.15
C TYR A 216 -11.39 7.82 7.52
N GLY A 217 -10.23 8.38 7.20
CA GLY A 217 -10.03 9.54 6.33
C GLY A 217 -8.75 9.36 5.52
N LEU A 218 -8.51 10.24 4.55
CA LEU A 218 -7.37 10.18 3.64
C LEU A 218 -6.16 10.94 4.20
N ILE A 219 -4.98 10.33 4.08
CA ILE A 219 -3.66 10.99 4.14
C ILE A 219 -3.15 11.11 2.71
N ILE A 220 -2.68 12.31 2.35
CA ILE A 220 -2.07 12.60 1.05
C ILE A 220 -0.55 12.56 1.22
N TYR A 221 0.13 11.72 0.45
CA TYR A 221 1.59 11.60 0.41
C TYR A 221 2.19 12.43 -0.73
N ASP A 222 1.54 12.43 -1.90
CA ASP A 222 1.87 13.24 -3.07
C ASP A 222 0.60 13.49 -3.92
N ALA A 223 0.63 14.57 -4.72
CA ALA A 223 -0.44 14.91 -5.64
C ALA A 223 0.14 15.52 -6.94
N TYR A 224 -0.18 16.76 -7.30
CA TYR A 224 0.53 17.42 -8.39
C TYR A 224 2.03 17.51 -8.06
N ARG A 225 2.86 17.09 -9.00
CA ARG A 225 4.32 17.08 -8.92
C ARG A 225 4.86 17.89 -10.10
N PRO A 226 5.58 18.99 -9.88
CA PRO A 226 6.25 19.70 -10.97
C PRO A 226 7.17 18.76 -11.75
N TRP A 227 7.22 18.90 -13.07
CA TRP A 227 7.99 17.98 -13.93
C TRP A 227 9.48 17.89 -13.56
N TYR A 228 10.09 19.02 -13.11
CA TYR A 228 11.50 18.99 -12.68
C TYR A 228 11.77 17.99 -11.56
N VAL A 229 10.80 17.73 -10.67
CA VAL A 229 10.95 16.74 -9.60
C VAL A 229 10.96 15.32 -10.15
N THR A 230 10.11 15.01 -11.14
CA THR A 230 10.17 13.73 -11.86
C THR A 230 11.53 13.52 -12.53
N LYS A 231 12.10 14.60 -13.09
CA LYS A 231 13.45 14.57 -13.66
C LYS A 231 14.52 14.28 -12.61
N MET A 232 14.39 14.85 -11.40
CA MET A 232 15.29 14.56 -10.28
C MET A 232 15.23 13.08 -9.87
N PHE A 233 14.02 12.49 -9.76
CA PHE A 233 13.83 11.08 -9.45
C PHE A 233 14.56 10.19 -10.45
N TRP A 234 14.32 10.43 -11.73
CA TRP A 234 14.93 9.65 -12.80
C TRP A 234 16.45 9.72 -12.81
N ASP A 235 17.01 10.91 -12.66
CA ASP A 235 18.47 11.11 -12.71
C ASP A 235 19.17 10.53 -11.47
N ALA A 236 18.48 10.42 -10.35
CA ALA A 236 19.03 9.86 -9.12
C ALA A 236 18.92 8.34 -9.05
N THR A 237 17.91 7.75 -9.70
CA THR A 237 17.54 6.34 -9.52
C THR A 237 18.49 5.43 -10.33
N PRO A 238 19.07 4.38 -9.70
CA PRO A 238 19.83 3.35 -10.39
C PRO A 238 19.02 2.68 -11.52
N GLU A 239 19.72 2.28 -12.60
CA GLU A 239 19.07 1.71 -13.79
C GLU A 239 18.13 0.55 -13.46
N ALA A 240 18.57 -0.38 -12.60
CA ALA A 240 17.78 -1.55 -12.20
C ALA A 240 16.50 -1.20 -11.41
N GLN A 241 16.40 0.04 -10.89
CA GLN A 241 15.25 0.51 -10.09
C GLN A 241 14.39 1.53 -10.85
N LYS A 242 14.73 1.89 -12.07
CA LYS A 242 13.99 2.88 -12.87
C LYS A 242 12.55 2.46 -13.21
N VAL A 243 12.22 1.19 -13.10
CA VAL A 243 10.85 0.69 -13.22
C VAL A 243 9.89 1.32 -12.19
N PHE A 244 10.40 1.79 -11.06
CA PHE A 244 9.61 2.43 -10.00
C PHE A 244 9.50 3.96 -10.12
N VAL A 245 10.11 4.57 -11.13
CA VAL A 245 10.07 6.02 -11.34
C VAL A 245 9.68 6.35 -12.78
N ALA A 246 8.87 7.38 -12.94
CA ALA A 246 8.40 7.79 -14.27
C ALA A 246 9.54 8.36 -15.14
N ASP A 247 9.59 7.94 -16.39
CA ASP A 247 10.49 8.49 -17.41
C ASP A 247 10.11 9.96 -17.69
N PRO A 248 10.98 10.95 -17.42
CA PRO A 248 10.66 12.35 -17.64
C PRO A 248 10.45 12.71 -19.12
N ALA A 249 10.96 11.89 -20.06
CA ALA A 249 10.69 12.07 -21.49
C ALA A 249 9.21 11.83 -21.85
N LYS A 250 8.51 11.03 -21.05
CA LYS A 250 7.07 10.75 -21.19
C LYS A 250 6.24 11.54 -20.16
N GLY A 251 6.87 12.03 -19.11
CA GLY A 251 6.24 12.66 -17.96
C GLY A 251 5.52 11.68 -17.05
N SER A 252 5.08 12.20 -15.91
CA SER A 252 4.27 11.49 -14.93
C SER A 252 2.81 11.98 -14.96
N ARG A 253 1.88 11.15 -14.54
CA ARG A 253 0.47 11.53 -14.32
C ARG A 253 0.35 12.58 -13.21
N HIS A 254 1.25 12.54 -12.22
CA HIS A 254 1.40 13.60 -11.22
C HIS A 254 1.75 14.96 -11.83
N ASN A 255 2.56 14.99 -12.91
CA ASN A 255 2.90 16.24 -13.58
C ASN A 255 1.69 16.92 -14.24
N ARG A 256 0.58 16.19 -14.41
CA ARG A 256 -0.67 16.68 -14.98
C ARG A 256 -1.69 17.09 -13.91
N GLY A 257 -1.38 16.89 -12.62
CA GLY A 257 -2.34 17.03 -11.53
C GLY A 257 -3.50 16.02 -11.60
N GLY A 258 -3.27 14.88 -12.26
CA GLY A 258 -4.26 13.83 -12.49
C GLY A 258 -3.96 12.52 -11.75
N ALA A 259 -2.97 12.52 -10.84
CA ALA A 259 -2.68 11.39 -9.97
C ALA A 259 -2.48 11.83 -8.53
N VAL A 260 -2.73 10.92 -7.60
CA VAL A 260 -2.58 11.14 -6.16
C VAL A 260 -2.07 9.90 -5.47
N ASP A 261 -1.12 10.08 -4.54
CA ASP A 261 -0.62 9.05 -3.65
C ASP A 261 -1.24 9.24 -2.27
N ILE A 262 -1.94 8.22 -1.80
CA ILE A 262 -2.78 8.32 -0.60
C ILE A 262 -2.66 7.09 0.29
N GLY A 263 -2.98 7.30 1.57
CA GLY A 263 -3.23 6.26 2.56
C GLY A 263 -4.46 6.58 3.39
N LEU A 264 -4.68 5.76 4.40
CA LEU A 264 -5.78 5.93 5.34
C LEU A 264 -5.26 6.37 6.72
N TYR A 265 -6.03 7.21 7.40
CA TYR A 265 -5.88 7.43 8.83
C TYR A 265 -7.14 7.03 9.60
N SER A 266 -6.97 6.61 10.84
CA SER A 266 -8.10 6.36 11.74
C SER A 266 -8.64 7.69 12.28
N ARG A 267 -9.90 7.99 12.04
CA ARG A 267 -10.56 9.19 12.57
C ARG A 267 -10.65 9.20 14.10
N LYS A 268 -10.58 8.00 14.72
CA LYS A 268 -10.59 7.86 16.19
C LYS A 268 -9.27 8.31 16.83
N THR A 269 -8.14 7.99 16.19
CA THR A 269 -6.80 8.25 16.76
C THR A 269 -6.05 9.38 16.06
N GLY A 270 -6.47 9.77 14.85
CA GLY A 270 -5.74 10.70 13.98
C GLY A 270 -4.48 10.12 13.36
N GLN A 271 -4.14 8.86 13.65
CA GLN A 271 -2.91 8.22 13.17
C GLN A 271 -3.14 7.46 11.86
N SER A 272 -2.09 7.40 11.02
CA SER A 272 -2.09 6.52 9.86
C SER A 272 -2.34 5.07 10.27
N VAL A 273 -3.02 4.31 9.43
CA VAL A 273 -3.25 2.88 9.65
C VAL A 273 -2.30 2.06 8.79
N ASP A 274 -1.95 0.88 9.32
CA ASP A 274 -1.10 -0.05 8.59
C ASP A 274 -1.82 -0.58 7.35
N MET A 275 -1.21 -0.38 6.19
CA MET A 275 -1.67 -0.81 4.87
C MET A 275 -0.90 -2.02 4.34
N GLY A 276 0.04 -2.59 5.13
CA GLY A 276 0.82 -3.78 4.77
C GLY A 276 2.18 -3.49 4.14
N SER A 277 2.44 -2.28 3.67
CA SER A 277 3.77 -1.79 3.31
C SER A 277 3.86 -0.28 3.49
N GLY A 278 5.06 0.26 3.50
CA GLY A 278 5.30 1.70 3.50
C GLY A 278 5.00 2.33 2.15
N TYR A 279 4.83 3.65 2.19
CA TYR A 279 4.83 4.49 1.00
C TYR A 279 6.23 4.46 0.35
N ASP A 280 6.29 4.43 -0.97
CA ASP A 280 7.55 4.31 -1.75
C ASP A 280 8.39 3.07 -1.40
N GLU A 281 7.79 2.00 -0.93
CA GLU A 281 8.50 0.74 -0.71
C GLU A 281 8.66 0.00 -2.04
N PHE A 282 9.88 -0.06 -2.57
CA PHE A 282 10.20 -0.75 -3.82
C PHE A 282 10.29 -2.27 -3.59
N SER A 283 9.15 -2.91 -3.36
CA SER A 283 9.04 -4.33 -3.07
C SER A 283 7.73 -4.93 -3.59
N LEU A 284 7.64 -6.27 -3.58
CA LEU A 284 6.41 -6.99 -3.90
C LEU A 284 5.22 -6.55 -3.02
N ARG A 285 5.47 -6.06 -1.81
CA ARG A 285 4.45 -5.61 -0.87
C ARG A 285 3.75 -4.33 -1.32
N ALA A 286 4.38 -3.54 -2.20
CA ALA A 286 3.82 -2.32 -2.78
C ALA A 286 2.68 -2.62 -3.77
N PHE A 287 2.72 -3.75 -4.45
CA PHE A 287 1.73 -4.09 -5.47
C PHE A 287 0.30 -4.08 -4.91
N SER A 288 -0.62 -3.48 -5.66
CA SER A 288 -2.03 -3.35 -5.27
C SER A 288 -2.71 -4.70 -5.01
N TRP A 289 -2.26 -5.74 -5.72
CA TRP A 289 -2.74 -7.12 -5.61
C TRP A 289 -1.92 -8.01 -4.66
N TYR A 290 -0.98 -7.45 -3.88
CA TYR A 290 -0.16 -8.23 -2.95
C TYR A 290 -1.03 -9.09 -2.02
N PRO A 291 -0.89 -10.44 -2.07
CA PRO A 291 -1.81 -11.33 -1.37
C PRO A 291 -1.40 -11.62 0.08
N GLY A 292 -0.26 -11.08 0.52
CA GLY A 292 0.30 -11.30 1.86
C GLY A 292 -0.31 -10.39 2.93
N GLY A 293 0.38 -10.27 4.06
CA GLY A 293 -0.07 -9.48 5.21
C GLY A 293 -1.24 -10.13 5.97
N ASN A 294 -1.95 -9.33 6.77
CA ASN A 294 -3.16 -9.77 7.49
C ASN A 294 -4.45 -9.35 6.75
N SER A 295 -5.58 -9.88 7.17
CA SER A 295 -6.90 -9.61 6.57
C SER A 295 -7.24 -8.13 6.60
N VAL A 296 -6.94 -7.45 7.72
CA VAL A 296 -7.28 -6.03 7.92
C VAL A 296 -6.50 -5.14 6.94
N GLN A 297 -5.22 -5.44 6.69
CA GLN A 297 -4.41 -4.70 5.70
C GLN A 297 -4.99 -4.85 4.29
N ARG A 298 -5.36 -6.08 3.90
CA ARG A 298 -5.97 -6.34 2.58
C ARG A 298 -7.35 -5.69 2.45
N GLU A 299 -8.20 -5.76 3.48
CA GLU A 299 -9.52 -5.10 3.52
C GLU A 299 -9.41 -3.58 3.38
N ARG A 300 -8.45 -2.95 4.05
CA ARG A 300 -8.20 -1.50 3.93
C ARG A 300 -7.80 -1.10 2.52
N ARG A 301 -6.89 -1.85 1.88
CA ARG A 301 -6.50 -1.60 0.49
C ARG A 301 -7.68 -1.76 -0.46
N GLU A 302 -8.46 -2.83 -0.28
CA GLU A 302 -9.62 -3.08 -1.14
C GLU A 302 -10.72 -2.04 -0.93
N LEU A 303 -11.00 -1.62 0.32
CA LEU A 303 -11.93 -0.53 0.61
C LEU A 303 -11.49 0.76 -0.10
N LEU A 304 -10.21 1.13 0.04
CA LEU A 304 -9.67 2.33 -0.61
C LEU A 304 -9.81 2.22 -2.13
N ARG A 305 -9.39 1.10 -2.72
CA ARG A 305 -9.48 0.84 -4.16
C ARG A 305 -10.91 0.95 -4.70
N LEU A 306 -11.88 0.35 -3.99
CA LEU A 306 -13.29 0.37 -4.41
C LEU A 306 -13.90 1.78 -4.35
N LEU A 307 -13.62 2.53 -3.28
CA LEU A 307 -14.13 3.90 -3.15
C LEU A 307 -13.51 4.83 -4.18
N MET A 308 -12.21 4.71 -4.43
CA MET A 308 -11.49 5.46 -5.47
C MET A 308 -12.02 5.12 -6.87
N ALA A 309 -12.23 3.84 -7.16
CA ALA A 309 -12.77 3.40 -8.44
C ALA A 309 -14.20 3.94 -8.68
N GLY A 310 -15.02 4.00 -7.64
CA GLY A 310 -16.37 4.57 -7.69
C GLY A 310 -16.41 6.06 -8.04
N GLU A 311 -15.30 6.77 -7.84
CA GLU A 311 -15.15 8.21 -8.12
C GLU A 311 -14.22 8.49 -9.32
N GLY A 312 -13.97 7.47 -10.16
CA GLY A 312 -13.27 7.60 -11.42
C GLY A 312 -11.74 7.56 -11.32
N PHE A 313 -11.20 7.01 -10.24
CA PHE A 313 -9.77 6.74 -10.12
C PHE A 313 -9.46 5.25 -10.36
N ALA A 314 -8.30 4.97 -10.93
CA ALA A 314 -7.76 3.63 -11.08
C ALA A 314 -6.47 3.48 -10.27
N VAL A 315 -6.37 2.41 -9.48
CA VAL A 315 -5.12 2.09 -8.77
C VAL A 315 -4.04 1.68 -9.76
N TYR A 316 -2.80 2.12 -9.53
CA TYR A 316 -1.65 1.63 -10.28
C TYR A 316 -1.27 0.22 -9.81
N PRO A 317 -1.08 -0.75 -10.71
CA PRO A 317 -0.89 -2.15 -10.33
C PRO A 317 0.29 -2.38 -9.38
N GLU A 318 1.40 -1.68 -9.57
CA GLU A 318 2.64 -1.83 -8.82
C GLU A 318 2.68 -1.04 -7.51
N GLU A 319 1.67 -0.15 -7.26
CA GLU A 319 1.65 0.76 -6.11
C GLU A 319 0.24 0.89 -5.54
N TRP A 320 -0.02 0.30 -4.36
CA TRP A 320 -1.36 0.33 -3.74
C TRP A 320 -1.81 1.74 -3.33
N TRP A 321 -0.90 2.68 -3.19
CA TRP A 321 -1.17 4.08 -2.79
C TRP A 321 -1.46 4.99 -3.97
N HIS A 322 -1.00 4.64 -5.20
CA HIS A 322 -1.07 5.49 -6.37
C HIS A 322 -2.38 5.30 -7.15
N PHE A 323 -3.07 6.40 -7.40
CA PHE A 323 -4.36 6.42 -8.10
C PHE A 323 -4.37 7.45 -9.22
N ASP A 324 -4.69 7.00 -10.42
CA ASP A 324 -4.87 7.83 -11.61
C ASP A 324 -6.32 8.24 -11.80
N TYR A 325 -6.59 9.53 -11.93
CA TYR A 325 -7.91 10.00 -12.33
C TYR A 325 -8.16 9.77 -13.82
N ALA A 326 -9.33 9.28 -14.19
CA ALA A 326 -9.64 8.84 -15.57
C ALA A 326 -9.32 9.88 -16.65
N ALA A 327 -9.52 11.17 -16.38
CA ALA A 327 -9.29 12.24 -17.32
C ALA A 327 -7.84 12.80 -17.30
N TRP A 328 -6.87 12.17 -16.65
CA TRP A 328 -5.51 12.70 -16.52
C TRP A 328 -4.84 13.01 -17.87
N ARG A 329 -5.13 12.22 -18.92
CA ARG A 329 -4.59 12.43 -20.28
C ARG A 329 -5.08 13.69 -20.96
N SER A 330 -6.18 14.25 -20.50
CA SER A 330 -6.76 15.48 -21.06
C SER A 330 -6.00 16.74 -20.62
N TYR A 331 -5.08 16.64 -19.66
CA TYR A 331 -4.30 17.78 -19.18
C TYR A 331 -2.84 17.68 -19.64
N PRO A 332 -2.18 18.82 -19.93
CA PRO A 332 -0.78 18.83 -20.33
C PRO A 332 0.16 18.52 -19.16
N LEU A 333 1.41 18.22 -19.46
CA LEU A 333 2.48 18.24 -18.47
C LEU A 333 2.68 19.66 -17.95
N LEU A 334 2.87 19.77 -16.62
CA LEU A 334 3.07 21.05 -15.94
C LEU A 334 4.40 21.03 -15.16
N ASN A 335 5.02 22.21 -15.11
CA ASN A 335 6.26 22.43 -14.36
C ASN A 335 6.16 23.71 -13.50
N VAL A 336 4.96 23.99 -12.99
CA VAL A 336 4.66 25.16 -12.16
C VAL A 336 5.08 24.88 -10.72
N PRO A 337 5.97 25.67 -10.11
CA PRO A 337 6.32 25.54 -8.70
C PRO A 337 5.12 25.85 -7.79
N PHE A 338 5.09 25.31 -6.57
CA PHE A 338 3.95 25.47 -5.67
C PHE A 338 3.69 26.92 -5.24
N HIS A 339 4.73 27.74 -5.10
CA HIS A 339 4.59 29.15 -4.75
C HIS A 339 3.93 30.03 -5.84
N GLU A 340 3.76 29.48 -7.04
CA GLU A 340 3.06 30.14 -8.14
C GLU A 340 1.58 29.69 -8.30
N LEU A 341 1.11 28.74 -7.42
CA LEU A 341 -0.23 28.16 -7.44
C LEU A 341 -1.20 28.78 -6.37
#